data_feff49e07dfa76278fefc073886fc9de
#
_entry.id   feff49e07dfa76278fefc073886fc9de
#
_cell.length_a   1.000
_cell.length_b   1.000
_cell.length_c   1.000
_cell.angle_alpha   90.00
_cell.angle_beta   90.00
_cell.angle_gamma   90.00
#
_symmetry.space_group_name_H-M   'P 1'
#
loop_
_entity.id
_entity.type
_entity.pdbx_description
1 polymer ?
#
loop_
_entity_poly.entity_id
_entity_poly.type
_entity_poly.pdbx_seq_one_letter_code
_entity_poly.pdbx_strand_id
1 'polypeptide(L)'
;MEEQNMTRNETRSNTNREAQTREVEEEYVFEEPDALHIPDTVQARFDAEDMSLRWVRISVKGIDDITNVGKQQQQGWVFVTPDEVPEMAITSFVREDGRYQGTVCRGDVALAKKPTVKVKARQKFYENKANDMMDAVNAQLMKSSDSRMPISNSSKSVTTRGRQPSFQD
;
A
#
# COMPACT_ATOMS: atom_id res chain seq x y z
N MET A 1 7.68 -72.84 -33.81
CA MET A 1 7.96 -72.53 -32.40
C MET A 1 8.63 -71.17 -32.37
N GLU A 2 7.84 -70.13 -32.31
CA GLU A 2 8.29 -68.79 -31.99
C GLU A 2 7.22 -68.19 -31.08
N GLU A 3 7.48 -68.33 -29.80
CA GLU A 3 6.69 -67.71 -28.78
C GLU A 3 7.44 -66.56 -28.14
N GLN A 4 6.77 -65.41 -28.10
CA GLN A 4 6.72 -64.50 -27.01
C GLN A 4 7.98 -63.72 -26.63
N ASN A 5 8.07 -62.56 -27.19
CA ASN A 5 8.74 -61.45 -26.52
C ASN A 5 7.97 -60.12 -26.74
N MET A 6 6.69 -60.16 -26.38
CA MET A 6 5.83 -58.99 -26.31
C MET A 6 5.29 -58.90 -24.87
N THR A 7 5.91 -58.23 -23.99
CA THR A 7 5.23 -57.69 -22.78
C THR A 7 6.23 -57.07 -21.81
N ARG A 8 7.04 -56.14 -22.20
CA ARG A 8 7.82 -55.39 -21.22
C ARG A 8 7.94 -53.89 -21.49
N ASN A 9 7.30 -53.38 -22.52
CA ASN A 9 7.37 -51.94 -22.84
C ASN A 9 6.08 -51.15 -22.64
N GLU A 10 4.99 -51.78 -22.20
CA GLU A 10 3.72 -51.04 -22.00
C GLU A 10 3.53 -50.49 -20.58
N THR A 11 4.38 -50.84 -19.64
CA THR A 11 4.28 -50.38 -18.25
C THR A 11 5.04 -49.06 -17.98
N ARG A 12 5.76 -48.51 -18.98
CA ARG A 12 6.53 -47.30 -18.82
C ARG A 12 5.80 -46.00 -19.28
N SER A 13 4.67 -46.12 -19.95
CA SER A 13 3.92 -44.95 -20.41
C SER A 13 2.93 -44.37 -19.40
N ASN A 14 2.75 -45.04 -18.25
CA ASN A 14 1.75 -44.59 -17.25
C ASN A 14 2.32 -43.62 -16.22
N THR A 15 3.64 -43.44 -16.13
CA THR A 15 4.27 -42.51 -15.19
C THR A 15 4.21 -41.04 -15.64
N ASN A 16 3.94 -40.79 -16.93
CA ASN A 16 3.78 -39.41 -17.43
C ASN A 16 2.38 -38.85 -17.27
N ARG A 17 1.40 -39.68 -16.88
CA ARG A 17 0.01 -39.23 -16.73
C ARG A 17 -0.26 -38.56 -15.39
N GLU A 18 0.48 -38.95 -14.38
CA GLU A 18 0.41 -38.31 -13.04
C GLU A 18 1.14 -36.95 -13.00
N ALA A 19 2.11 -36.74 -13.88
CA ALA A 19 2.80 -35.46 -14.01
C ALA A 19 2.00 -34.41 -14.77
N GLN A 20 1.05 -34.81 -15.62
CA GLN A 20 0.19 -33.89 -16.38
C GLN A 20 -1.09 -33.48 -15.64
N THR A 21 -1.44 -34.14 -14.54
CA THR A 21 -2.64 -33.82 -13.74
C THR A 21 -2.33 -33.00 -12.49
N ARG A 22 -1.08 -32.58 -12.30
CA ARG A 22 -0.79 -31.41 -11.47
C ARG A 22 -1.02 -30.14 -12.29
N GLU A 23 -2.25 -29.88 -12.65
CA GLU A 23 -2.72 -28.52 -12.73
C GLU A 23 -2.32 -27.93 -11.39
N VAL A 24 -1.47 -26.93 -11.43
CA VAL A 24 -1.13 -26.10 -10.29
C VAL A 24 -2.49 -25.57 -9.86
N GLU A 25 -3.09 -26.18 -8.84
CA GLU A 25 -4.18 -25.56 -8.11
C GLU A 25 -3.55 -24.27 -7.59
N GLU A 26 -3.82 -23.17 -8.28
CA GLU A 26 -3.45 -21.86 -7.79
C GLU A 26 -4.12 -21.75 -6.42
N GLU A 27 -3.30 -21.91 -5.37
CA GLU A 27 -3.76 -21.81 -4.00
C GLU A 27 -4.30 -20.40 -3.84
N TYR A 28 -5.64 -20.29 -3.86
CA TYR A 28 -6.31 -19.01 -3.68
C TYR A 28 -6.03 -18.54 -2.26
N VAL A 29 -5.13 -17.56 -2.14
CA VAL A 29 -4.85 -16.89 -0.87
C VAL A 29 -5.93 -15.83 -0.68
N PHE A 30 -6.76 -16.01 0.33
CA PHE A 30 -7.75 -15.00 0.71
C PHE A 30 -7.01 -13.79 1.29
N GLU A 31 -7.16 -12.65 0.63
CA GLU A 31 -6.73 -11.35 1.13
C GLU A 31 -7.95 -10.61 1.67
N GLU A 32 -7.84 -10.11 2.90
CA GLU A 32 -8.90 -9.31 3.49
C GLU A 32 -9.05 -7.99 2.72
N PRO A 33 -10.24 -7.67 2.18
CA PRO A 33 -10.43 -6.47 1.39
C PRO A 33 -10.23 -5.23 2.25
N ASP A 34 -9.36 -4.32 1.82
CA ASP A 34 -9.18 -3.01 2.46
C ASP A 34 -10.47 -2.19 2.30
N ALA A 35 -11.07 -1.85 3.43
CA ALA A 35 -12.30 -1.05 3.47
C ALA A 35 -12.16 0.34 2.84
N LEU A 36 -10.94 0.86 2.73
CA LEU A 36 -10.64 2.17 2.14
C LEU A 36 -9.89 2.09 0.80
N HIS A 37 -9.83 0.89 0.21
CA HIS A 37 -9.19 0.69 -1.08
C HIS A 37 -9.80 1.60 -2.16
N ILE A 38 -8.94 2.33 -2.89
CA ILE A 38 -9.30 3.11 -4.06
C ILE A 38 -9.00 2.25 -5.29
N PRO A 39 -9.94 2.04 -6.23
CA PRO A 39 -9.68 1.25 -7.42
C PRO A 39 -8.45 1.77 -8.20
N ASP A 40 -7.60 0.86 -8.67
CA ASP A 40 -6.37 1.19 -9.39
C ASP A 40 -6.63 2.03 -10.64
N THR A 41 -7.77 1.82 -11.30
CA THR A 41 -8.20 2.62 -12.46
C THR A 41 -8.42 4.08 -12.11
N VAL A 42 -9.03 4.34 -10.95
CA VAL A 42 -9.25 5.71 -10.43
C VAL A 42 -7.91 6.32 -10.03
N GLN A 43 -7.08 5.55 -9.29
CA GLN A 43 -5.76 6.01 -8.87
C GLN A 43 -4.91 6.40 -10.08
N ALA A 44 -4.81 5.53 -11.10
CA ALA A 44 -4.02 5.79 -12.31
C ALA A 44 -4.49 7.03 -13.09
N ARG A 45 -5.81 7.26 -13.14
CA ARG A 45 -6.36 8.44 -13.81
C ARG A 45 -5.94 9.74 -13.10
N PHE A 46 -6.09 9.79 -11.77
CA PHE A 46 -5.68 10.98 -11.01
C PHE A 46 -4.16 11.16 -10.99
N ASP A 47 -3.38 10.09 -11.00
CA ASP A 47 -1.93 10.16 -11.12
C ASP A 47 -1.50 10.72 -12.48
N ALA A 48 -2.21 10.39 -13.57
CA ALA A 48 -1.98 10.97 -14.89
C ALA A 48 -2.32 12.48 -14.95
N GLU A 49 -3.21 12.96 -14.09
CA GLU A 49 -3.55 14.37 -13.92
C GLU A 49 -2.65 15.08 -12.89
N ASP A 50 -1.58 14.43 -12.41
CA ASP A 50 -0.72 14.93 -11.33
C ASP A 50 -1.47 15.27 -10.03
N MET A 51 -2.54 14.52 -9.74
CA MET A 51 -3.36 14.65 -8.55
C MET A 51 -3.20 13.45 -7.64
N SER A 52 -2.95 13.69 -6.36
CA SER A 52 -2.91 12.64 -5.33
C SER A 52 -4.25 12.55 -4.61
N LEU A 53 -4.72 11.31 -4.39
CA LEU A 53 -5.96 11.02 -3.68
C LEU A 53 -5.70 10.66 -2.22
N ARG A 54 -6.66 10.99 -1.36
CA ARG A 54 -6.63 10.65 0.07
C ARG A 54 -8.01 10.64 0.68
N TRP A 55 -8.27 9.70 1.57
CA TRP A 55 -9.42 9.74 2.46
C TRP A 55 -9.21 10.75 3.60
N VAL A 56 -10.17 11.63 3.78
CA VAL A 56 -10.18 12.67 4.83
C VAL A 56 -11.36 12.42 5.74
N ARG A 57 -11.10 12.28 7.03
CA ARG A 57 -12.16 12.12 8.02
C ARG A 57 -13.00 13.40 8.11
N ILE A 58 -14.32 13.25 7.93
CA ILE A 58 -15.31 14.32 7.95
C ILE A 58 -16.20 14.27 9.17
N SER A 59 -16.33 13.12 9.82
CA SER A 59 -17.14 12.97 11.04
C SER A 59 -16.50 12.03 12.05
N VAL A 60 -16.91 12.15 13.30
CA VAL A 60 -16.54 11.26 14.42
C VAL A 60 -17.81 10.95 15.20
N LYS A 61 -18.20 9.68 15.28
CA LYS A 61 -19.41 9.26 15.98
C LYS A 61 -20.67 10.01 15.53
N GLY A 62 -20.78 10.32 14.23
CA GLY A 62 -21.90 11.06 13.65
C GLY A 62 -21.85 12.58 13.81
N ILE A 63 -20.83 13.13 14.47
CA ILE A 63 -20.64 14.58 14.63
C ILE A 63 -19.58 15.04 13.61
N ASP A 64 -19.85 16.15 12.90
CA ASP A 64 -18.92 16.70 11.91
C ASP A 64 -17.60 17.16 12.55
N ASP A 65 -16.46 16.67 12.00
CA ASP A 65 -15.12 17.07 12.41
C ASP A 65 -14.63 18.28 11.63
N ILE A 66 -15.21 19.44 11.93
CA ILE A 66 -14.92 20.71 11.26
C ILE A 66 -13.44 21.09 11.38
N THR A 67 -12.83 20.77 12.54
CA THR A 67 -11.44 21.12 12.82
C THR A 67 -10.48 20.35 11.90
N ASN A 68 -10.70 19.05 11.71
CA ASN A 68 -9.88 18.24 10.81
C ASN A 68 -10.06 18.69 9.36
N VAL A 69 -11.31 18.81 8.92
CA VAL A 69 -11.61 19.25 7.53
C VAL A 69 -11.02 20.61 7.24
N GLY A 70 -11.18 21.58 8.16
CA GLY A 70 -10.60 22.92 8.00
C GLY A 70 -9.08 22.87 7.83
N LYS A 71 -8.36 22.07 8.62
CA LYS A 71 -6.91 21.86 8.46
C LYS A 71 -6.55 21.25 7.09
N GLN A 72 -7.32 20.27 6.62
CA GLN A 72 -7.06 19.64 5.33
C GLN A 72 -7.30 20.62 4.16
N GLN A 73 -8.39 21.38 4.21
CA GLN A 73 -8.69 22.40 3.21
C GLN A 73 -7.63 23.52 3.19
N GLN A 74 -7.16 23.99 4.34
CA GLN A 74 -6.03 24.95 4.43
C GLN A 74 -4.74 24.39 3.80
N GLN A 75 -4.55 23.06 3.85
CA GLN A 75 -3.43 22.39 3.19
C GLN A 75 -3.65 22.23 1.67
N GLY A 76 -4.81 22.62 1.15
CA GLY A 76 -5.15 22.57 -0.27
C GLY A 76 -5.78 21.25 -0.73
N TRP A 77 -6.36 20.48 0.19
CA TRP A 77 -7.19 19.33 -0.18
C TRP A 77 -8.59 19.80 -0.59
N VAL A 78 -9.10 19.25 -1.68
CA VAL A 78 -10.43 19.52 -2.23
C VAL A 78 -11.18 18.19 -2.32
N PHE A 79 -12.44 18.16 -1.90
CA PHE A 79 -13.25 16.96 -1.99
C PHE A 79 -13.58 16.60 -3.43
N VAL A 80 -13.64 15.30 -3.69
CA VAL A 80 -13.95 14.72 -5.00
C VAL A 80 -15.46 14.59 -5.12
N THR A 81 -16.00 14.95 -6.31
CA THR A 81 -17.42 14.80 -6.64
C THR A 81 -17.72 13.44 -7.27
N PRO A 82 -18.96 12.94 -7.21
CA PRO A 82 -19.34 11.66 -7.83
C PRO A 82 -19.08 11.61 -9.33
N ASP A 83 -19.23 12.75 -10.01
CA ASP A 83 -19.01 12.86 -11.46
C ASP A 83 -17.55 12.57 -11.85
N GLU A 84 -16.63 12.83 -10.92
CA GLU A 84 -15.20 12.57 -11.12
C GLU A 84 -14.82 11.10 -10.91
N VAL A 85 -15.61 10.33 -10.17
CA VAL A 85 -15.32 8.93 -9.82
C VAL A 85 -16.55 8.03 -9.94
N PRO A 86 -17.17 7.94 -11.12
CA PRO A 86 -18.37 7.10 -11.31
C PRO A 86 -18.13 5.62 -11.01
N GLU A 87 -16.89 5.15 -11.12
CA GLU A 87 -16.49 3.77 -10.83
C GLU A 87 -16.68 3.41 -9.35
N MET A 88 -16.67 4.39 -8.47
CA MET A 88 -16.84 4.20 -7.04
C MET A 88 -18.31 4.23 -6.58
N ALA A 89 -19.26 4.39 -7.47
CA ALA A 89 -20.69 4.49 -7.14
C ALA A 89 -21.25 3.28 -6.36
N ILE A 90 -20.68 2.08 -6.57
CA ILE A 90 -21.11 0.85 -5.88
C ILE A 90 -20.49 0.76 -4.47
N THR A 91 -19.25 1.23 -4.29
CA THR A 91 -18.48 1.05 -3.06
C THR A 91 -18.49 2.28 -2.14
N SER A 92 -19.06 3.37 -2.60
CA SER A 92 -19.10 4.65 -1.89
C SER A 92 -20.51 5.24 -1.99
N PHE A 93 -20.86 6.09 -1.07
CA PHE A 93 -22.11 6.84 -1.14
C PHE A 93 -21.82 8.34 -1.31
N VAL A 94 -22.79 9.04 -1.89
CA VAL A 94 -22.76 10.50 -1.99
C VAL A 94 -23.48 11.05 -0.77
N ARG A 95 -22.87 11.97 -0.05
CA ARG A 95 -23.53 12.60 1.09
C ARG A 95 -24.60 13.55 0.59
N GLU A 96 -25.86 13.29 0.93
CA GLU A 96 -27.02 14.05 0.49
C GLU A 96 -27.26 15.28 1.35
N ASP A 97 -26.90 15.20 2.65
CA ASP A 97 -27.20 16.23 3.63
C ASP A 97 -25.94 16.77 4.32
N GLY A 98 -26.08 17.98 4.86
CA GLY A 98 -25.09 18.59 5.74
C GLY A 98 -24.02 19.38 5.00
N ARG A 99 -22.96 19.75 5.74
CA ARG A 99 -21.89 20.64 5.29
C ARG A 99 -21.07 20.08 4.11
N TYR A 100 -21.00 18.74 3.99
CA TYR A 100 -20.19 18.05 2.97
C TYR A 100 -21.07 17.39 1.93
N GLN A 101 -22.23 17.98 1.64
CA GLN A 101 -23.15 17.51 0.60
C GLN A 101 -22.45 17.43 -0.77
N GLY A 102 -22.77 16.40 -1.54
CA GLY A 102 -22.20 16.18 -2.88
C GLY A 102 -20.77 15.65 -2.89
N THR A 103 -20.23 15.18 -1.75
CA THR A 103 -18.92 14.53 -1.68
C THR A 103 -19.04 13.02 -1.68
N VAL A 104 -18.02 12.35 -2.26
CA VAL A 104 -17.93 10.89 -2.26
C VAL A 104 -17.41 10.43 -0.90
N CYS A 105 -18.24 9.68 -0.19
CA CYS A 105 -17.96 9.24 1.18
C CYS A 105 -17.91 7.71 1.29
N ARG A 106 -17.16 7.23 2.30
CA ARG A 106 -17.17 5.85 2.76
C ARG A 106 -17.14 5.85 4.29
N GLY A 107 -18.31 5.61 4.91
CA GLY A 107 -18.46 5.75 6.35
C GLY A 107 -18.27 7.20 6.83
N ASP A 108 -17.26 7.42 7.65
CA ASP A 108 -16.93 8.71 8.27
C ASP A 108 -15.83 9.50 7.53
N VAL A 109 -15.41 9.01 6.36
CA VAL A 109 -14.37 9.63 5.54
C VAL A 109 -14.91 10.05 4.17
N ALA A 110 -14.37 11.14 3.62
CA ALA A 110 -14.65 11.62 2.27
C ALA A 110 -13.36 11.59 1.42
N LEU A 111 -13.50 11.28 0.13
CA LEU A 111 -12.40 11.28 -0.80
C LEU A 111 -12.01 12.73 -1.14
N ALA A 112 -10.71 13.02 -1.07
CA ALA A 112 -10.16 14.32 -1.40
C ALA A 112 -8.96 14.18 -2.34
N LYS A 113 -8.77 15.21 -3.17
CA LYS A 113 -7.67 15.33 -4.13
C LYS A 113 -6.82 16.55 -3.87
N LYS A 114 -5.55 16.49 -4.27
CA LYS A 114 -4.61 17.59 -4.16
C LYS A 114 -3.50 17.43 -5.20
N PRO A 115 -2.97 18.53 -5.78
CA PRO A 115 -1.82 18.45 -6.69
C PRO A 115 -0.64 17.72 -6.04
N THR A 116 -0.11 16.71 -6.72
CA THR A 116 0.98 15.84 -6.25
C THR A 116 2.25 16.62 -5.92
N VAL A 117 2.52 17.70 -6.65
CA VAL A 117 3.64 18.60 -6.37
C VAL A 117 3.57 19.17 -4.95
N LYS A 118 2.36 19.58 -4.50
CA LYS A 118 2.18 20.09 -3.12
C LYS A 118 2.32 19.01 -2.06
N VAL A 119 1.93 17.77 -2.38
CA VAL A 119 2.10 16.62 -1.48
C VAL A 119 3.58 16.30 -1.31
N LYS A 120 4.32 16.17 -2.41
CA LYS A 120 5.77 15.91 -2.42
C LYS A 120 6.56 17.03 -1.71
N ALA A 121 6.20 18.29 -1.95
CA ALA A 121 6.84 19.42 -1.28
C ALA A 121 6.67 19.36 0.24
N ARG A 122 5.47 19.03 0.72
CA ARG A 122 5.19 18.85 2.14
C ARG A 122 5.98 17.66 2.73
N GLN A 123 6.02 16.54 2.04
CA GLN A 123 6.78 15.37 2.46
C GLN A 123 8.26 15.72 2.61
N LYS A 124 8.86 16.32 1.58
CA LYS A 124 10.26 16.75 1.62
C LYS A 124 10.56 17.73 2.78
N PHE A 125 9.64 18.65 3.07
CA PHE A 125 9.79 19.56 4.21
C PHE A 125 9.90 18.81 5.54
N TYR A 126 9.01 17.81 5.77
CA TYR A 126 9.05 17.04 7.02
C TYR A 126 10.22 16.05 7.09
N GLU A 127 10.62 15.48 5.96
CA GLU A 127 11.84 14.65 5.85
C GLU A 127 13.08 15.48 6.22
N ASN A 128 13.25 16.65 5.64
CA ASN A 128 14.35 17.56 5.98
C ASN A 128 14.33 17.92 7.48
N LYS A 129 13.16 18.29 8.00
CA LYS A 129 13.00 18.60 9.41
C LYS A 129 13.34 17.43 10.33
N ALA A 130 12.98 16.22 9.96
CA ALA A 130 13.32 15.00 10.69
C ALA A 130 14.84 14.74 10.65
N ASN A 131 15.47 14.90 9.49
CA ASN A 131 16.91 14.75 9.33
C ASN A 131 17.68 15.80 10.15
N ASP A 132 17.27 17.06 10.11
CA ASP A 132 17.87 18.13 10.93
C ASP A 132 17.80 17.83 12.42
N MET A 133 16.66 17.29 12.89
CA MET A 133 16.50 16.87 14.28
C MET A 133 17.42 15.68 14.63
N MET A 134 17.53 14.68 13.74
CA MET A 134 18.42 13.54 13.94
C MET A 134 19.88 13.98 13.97
N ASP A 135 20.29 14.89 13.09
CA ASP A 135 21.63 15.43 13.06
C ASP A 135 21.96 16.24 14.34
N ALA A 136 21.00 17.02 14.83
CA ALA A 136 21.14 17.74 16.09
C ALA A 136 21.33 16.78 17.29
N VAL A 137 20.53 15.70 17.35
CA VAL A 137 20.67 14.66 18.39
C VAL A 137 22.00 13.96 18.29
N ASN A 138 22.43 13.56 17.08
CA ASN A 138 23.72 12.92 16.85
C ASN A 138 24.89 13.85 17.26
N ALA A 139 24.80 15.13 16.90
CA ALA A 139 25.80 16.11 17.29
C ALA A 139 25.86 16.29 18.82
N GLN A 140 24.74 16.27 19.51
CA GLN A 140 24.68 16.35 20.97
C GLN A 140 25.25 15.10 21.64
N LEU A 141 24.92 13.91 21.10
CA LEU A 141 25.49 12.64 21.58
C LEU A 141 27.01 12.60 21.39
N MET A 142 27.52 13.02 20.23
CA MET A 142 28.97 13.06 19.98
C MET A 142 29.70 14.06 20.91
N LYS A 143 29.07 15.18 21.28
CA LYS A 143 29.62 16.12 22.26
C LYS A 143 29.70 15.53 23.67
N SER A 144 28.78 14.62 24.03
CA SER A 144 28.76 13.94 25.32
C SER A 144 29.65 12.70 25.38
N SER A 145 30.31 12.34 24.26
CA SER A 145 31.25 11.23 24.18
C SER A 145 32.55 11.58 24.98
N ASP A 146 32.87 10.73 25.95
CA ASP A 146 34.09 10.85 26.77
C ASP A 146 34.98 9.62 26.55
N SER A 147 36.26 9.75 26.82
CA SER A 147 37.24 8.65 26.73
C SER A 147 36.91 7.44 27.61
N ARG A 148 36.08 7.63 28.66
CA ARG A 148 35.54 6.55 29.52
C ARG A 148 34.31 5.86 28.93
N MET A 149 33.56 6.52 28.07
CA MET A 149 32.36 6.04 27.43
C MET A 149 32.27 6.56 25.99
N PRO A 150 33.07 5.97 25.08
CA PRO A 150 33.10 6.41 23.69
C PRO A 150 31.76 6.03 23.02
N ILE A 151 31.09 7.04 22.49
CA ILE A 151 29.86 6.86 21.72
C ILE A 151 30.26 6.77 20.24
N SER A 152 29.98 5.63 19.59
CA SER A 152 30.19 5.45 18.16
C SER A 152 28.85 5.29 17.46
N ASN A 153 28.64 6.01 16.38
CA ASN A 153 27.49 5.85 15.51
C ASN A 153 27.82 4.81 14.43
N SER A 154 27.50 3.53 14.70
CA SER A 154 27.68 2.43 13.75
C SER A 154 26.33 1.76 13.45
N SER A 155 25.43 2.49 12.80
CA SER A 155 24.19 1.91 12.29
C SER A 155 24.47 1.26 10.93
N LYS A 156 24.58 -0.09 10.91
CA LYS A 156 24.61 -0.88 9.68
C LYS A 156 23.30 -1.64 9.57
N SER A 157 22.44 -1.24 8.64
CA SER A 157 21.32 -2.07 8.21
C SER A 157 21.80 -3.03 7.12
N VAL A 158 21.94 -4.31 7.47
CA VAL A 158 22.23 -5.37 6.50
C VAL A 158 20.92 -6.13 6.24
N THR A 159 20.27 -5.82 5.14
CA THR A 159 19.14 -6.63 4.67
C THR A 159 19.70 -7.83 3.90
N THR A 160 19.90 -8.94 4.59
CA THR A 160 20.24 -10.21 3.94
C THR A 160 18.94 -10.77 3.35
N ARG A 161 18.79 -10.74 2.03
CA ARG A 161 17.80 -11.58 1.36
C ARG A 161 18.18 -13.02 1.66
N GLY A 162 17.38 -13.69 2.48
CA GLY A 162 17.57 -15.10 2.80
C GLY A 162 17.62 -15.90 1.49
N ARG A 163 18.75 -16.57 1.25
CA ARG A 163 18.87 -17.55 0.20
C ARG A 163 17.93 -18.70 0.59
N GLN A 164 16.92 -18.96 -0.23
CA GLN A 164 16.08 -20.13 0.00
C GLN A 164 17.00 -21.38 0.06
N PRO A 165 16.88 -22.20 1.10
CA PRO A 165 17.62 -23.46 1.15
C PRO A 165 17.16 -24.32 -0.03
N SER A 166 18.09 -24.66 -0.92
CA SER A 166 17.84 -25.69 -1.93
C SER A 166 17.81 -27.04 -1.20
N PHE A 167 16.62 -27.61 -1.02
CA PHE A 167 16.50 -29.00 -0.68
C PHE A 167 16.91 -29.80 -1.93
N GLN A 168 18.05 -30.47 -1.84
CA GLN A 168 18.42 -31.54 -2.74
C GLN A 168 17.93 -32.83 -2.10
N ASP A 169 17.00 -33.52 -2.79
CA ASP A 169 16.65 -34.92 -2.52
C ASP A 169 17.77 -35.84 -2.99
#